data_a94e730d5a3ea9e4485cc2ba3cceeab5
#
_entry.id   a94e730d5a3ea9e4485cc2ba3cceeab5
#
_cell.length_a   1.000
_cell.length_b   1.000
_cell.length_c   1.000
_cell.angle_alpha   90.00
_cell.angle_beta   90.00
_cell.angle_gamma   90.00
#
_symmetry.space_group_name_H-M   'P 1'
#
loop_
_entity.id
_entity.type
_entity.pdbx_description
1 polymer ?
#
loop_
_entity_poly.entity_id
_entity_poly.type
_entity_poly.pdbx_seq_one_letter_code
_entity_poly.pdbx_strand_id
1 'polypeptide(L)'
;MAAIHSKDTKPEMIVRRGLWARGFRYRLNHKRLPGHADLVLRKYRTCIFVNGCFWHGHNVTESQVQGSGFKVQGSECCKIPKTNREFWVAKIRRNKERDREEQKKLAAMGWHCITVWECELTPKKREETLEAIAFTLNHIYLQDRRCKTDDVRRERDEEPMALPMAAEEESCF
;
A
#
# COMPACT_ATOMS: atom_id res chain seq x y z
N MET A 1 26.61 -13.38 -15.45
CA MET A 1 25.29 -13.16 -14.85
C MET A 1 25.04 -11.66 -14.83
N ALA A 2 23.97 -11.17 -15.44
CA ALA A 2 23.64 -9.75 -15.39
C ALA A 2 23.29 -9.37 -13.95
N ALA A 3 23.87 -8.26 -13.46
CA ALA A 3 23.57 -7.74 -12.13
C ALA A 3 22.09 -7.37 -12.07
N ILE A 4 21.35 -7.98 -11.16
CA ILE A 4 19.95 -7.62 -10.91
C ILE A 4 19.98 -6.28 -10.16
N HIS A 5 19.64 -5.22 -10.87
CA HIS A 5 19.48 -3.91 -10.26
C HIS A 5 18.25 -3.92 -9.34
N SER A 6 18.45 -3.57 -8.07
CA SER A 6 17.38 -3.49 -7.08
C SER A 6 16.63 -2.14 -7.11
N LYS A 7 16.98 -1.25 -8.01
CA LYS A 7 16.38 0.08 -8.19
C LYS A 7 16.15 0.34 -9.67
N ASP A 8 15.12 1.14 -9.95
CA ASP A 8 14.76 1.55 -11.31
C ASP A 8 14.49 0.36 -12.25
N THR A 9 13.86 -0.67 -11.72
CA THR A 9 13.46 -1.84 -12.49
C THR A 9 12.44 -1.46 -13.56
N LYS A 10 12.35 -2.26 -14.63
CA LYS A 10 11.37 -2.01 -15.71
C LYS A 10 9.93 -1.87 -15.17
N PRO A 11 9.42 -2.75 -14.29
CA PRO A 11 8.09 -2.61 -13.70
C PRO A 11 7.92 -1.29 -12.92
N GLU A 12 8.88 -0.92 -12.08
CA GLU A 12 8.84 0.35 -11.35
C GLU A 12 8.75 1.54 -12.30
N MET A 13 9.56 1.55 -13.38
CA MET A 13 9.55 2.65 -14.35
C MET A 13 8.23 2.77 -15.11
N ILE A 14 7.55 1.65 -15.38
CA ILE A 14 6.21 1.65 -16.00
C ILE A 14 5.22 2.35 -15.06
N VAL A 15 5.17 1.95 -13.80
CA VAL A 15 4.27 2.55 -12.80
C VAL A 15 4.58 4.03 -12.58
N ARG A 16 5.85 4.39 -12.43
CA ARG A 16 6.30 5.78 -12.25
C ARG A 16 5.85 6.68 -13.39
N ARG A 17 6.16 6.29 -14.63
CA ARG A 17 5.79 7.07 -15.83
C ARG A 17 4.28 7.12 -16.03
N GLY A 18 3.60 5.99 -15.83
CA GLY A 18 2.14 5.90 -15.98
C GLY A 18 1.37 6.78 -14.99
N LEU A 19 1.78 6.81 -13.75
CA LEU A 19 1.18 7.68 -12.73
C LEU A 19 1.54 9.15 -12.91
N TRP A 20 2.79 9.45 -13.30
CA TRP A 20 3.20 10.82 -13.60
C TRP A 20 2.41 11.42 -14.77
N ALA A 21 2.22 10.66 -15.84
CA ALA A 21 1.42 11.07 -17.00
C ALA A 21 -0.05 11.36 -16.63
N ARG A 22 -0.58 10.67 -15.61
CA ARG A 22 -1.94 10.88 -15.08
C ARG A 22 -2.03 11.99 -14.02
N GLY A 23 -0.95 12.75 -13.82
CA GLY A 23 -0.92 13.89 -12.90
C GLY A 23 -0.61 13.55 -11.44
N PHE A 24 -0.34 12.29 -11.09
CA PHE A 24 0.06 11.93 -9.74
C PHE A 24 1.51 12.32 -9.47
N ARG A 25 1.75 12.88 -8.29
CA ARG A 25 3.07 13.27 -7.82
C ARG A 25 3.47 12.40 -6.63
N TYR A 26 4.66 11.83 -6.69
CA TYR A 26 5.18 10.89 -5.71
C TYR A 26 6.62 11.22 -5.32
N ARG A 27 7.06 10.65 -4.24
CA ARG A 27 8.47 10.65 -3.80
C ARG A 27 8.99 9.21 -3.81
N LEU A 28 10.27 9.06 -4.10
CA LEU A 28 10.98 7.78 -4.07
C LEU A 28 11.76 7.66 -2.77
N ASN A 29 12.00 6.41 -2.32
CA ASN A 29 12.89 6.10 -1.21
C ASN A 29 12.67 6.95 0.05
N HIS A 30 11.44 7.01 0.55
CA HIS A 30 11.08 7.82 1.72
C HIS A 30 11.63 7.20 3.02
N LYS A 31 12.75 7.71 3.54
CA LYS A 31 13.51 7.16 4.68
C LYS A 31 12.73 7.08 6.01
N ARG A 32 11.66 7.85 6.17
CA ARG A 32 10.90 7.93 7.44
C ARG A 32 9.75 6.91 7.53
N LEU A 33 9.47 6.18 6.45
CA LEU A 33 8.41 5.18 6.42
C LEU A 33 9.02 3.78 6.47
N PRO A 34 8.43 2.84 7.22
CA PRO A 34 8.85 1.45 7.19
C PRO A 34 8.61 0.85 5.80
N GLY A 35 9.43 -0.15 5.42
CA GLY A 35 9.21 -0.95 4.23
C GLY A 35 9.48 -0.21 2.93
N HIS A 36 10.63 0.22 2.67
CA HIS A 36 11.19 0.77 1.40
C HIS A 36 10.21 0.81 0.19
N ALA A 37 9.06 1.49 0.35
CA ALA A 37 8.07 1.63 -0.72
C ALA A 37 8.69 2.31 -1.96
N ASP A 38 8.38 1.78 -3.15
CA ASP A 38 8.92 2.31 -4.41
C ASP A 38 8.40 3.71 -4.72
N LEU A 39 7.10 3.94 -4.45
CA LEU A 39 6.48 5.25 -4.60
C LEU A 39 5.70 5.62 -3.34
N VAL A 40 5.84 6.87 -2.91
CA VAL A 40 5.10 7.42 -1.76
C VAL A 40 4.31 8.66 -2.21
N LEU A 41 2.99 8.55 -2.18
CA LEU A 41 2.06 9.61 -2.55
C LEU A 41 1.51 10.27 -1.28
N ARG A 42 2.19 11.31 -0.80
CA ARG A 42 1.83 11.99 0.46
C ARG A 42 0.41 12.57 0.46
N LYS A 43 -0.02 13.14 -0.67
CA LYS A 43 -1.36 13.71 -0.83
C LYS A 43 -2.46 12.66 -0.58
N TYR A 44 -2.18 11.41 -0.94
CA TYR A 44 -3.09 10.27 -0.85
C TYR A 44 -2.82 9.38 0.36
N ARG A 45 -1.82 9.71 1.18
CA ARG A 45 -1.31 8.87 2.27
C ARG A 45 -1.11 7.41 1.84
N THR A 46 -0.60 7.20 0.64
CA THR A 46 -0.49 5.88 0.01
C THR A 46 0.95 5.55 -0.35
N CYS A 47 1.36 4.34 -0.01
CA CYS A 47 2.61 3.71 -0.42
C CYS A 47 2.32 2.67 -1.50
N ILE A 48 3.10 2.68 -2.58
CA ILE A 48 2.99 1.68 -3.65
C ILE A 48 4.26 0.84 -3.66
N PHE A 49 4.07 -0.48 -3.66
CA PHE A 49 5.10 -1.49 -3.77
C PHE A 49 4.98 -2.19 -5.12
N VAL A 50 6.05 -2.23 -5.90
CA VAL A 50 6.10 -2.90 -7.20
C VAL A 50 6.88 -4.20 -7.06
N ASN A 51 6.16 -5.29 -6.86
CA ASN A 51 6.73 -6.57 -6.48
C ASN A 51 7.01 -7.47 -7.68
N GLY A 52 8.24 -7.98 -7.77
CA GLY A 52 8.58 -9.07 -8.68
C GLY A 52 7.88 -10.37 -8.25
N CYS A 53 7.19 -11.03 -9.17
CA CYS A 53 6.37 -12.21 -8.86
C CYS A 53 7.14 -13.33 -8.18
N PHE A 54 8.36 -13.60 -8.64
CA PHE A 54 9.22 -14.66 -8.07
C PHE A 54 9.67 -14.34 -6.64
N TRP A 55 10.17 -13.11 -6.41
CA TRP A 55 10.79 -12.74 -5.16
C TRP A 55 9.81 -12.63 -3.98
N HIS A 56 8.58 -12.23 -4.29
CA HIS A 56 7.51 -12.04 -3.31
C HIS A 56 6.45 -13.14 -3.35
N GLY A 57 6.66 -14.18 -4.18
CA GLY A 57 5.82 -15.37 -4.23
C GLY A 57 4.38 -15.09 -4.62
N HIS A 58 4.17 -14.37 -5.73
CA HIS A 58 2.85 -14.06 -6.23
C HIS A 58 2.04 -15.33 -6.52
N ASN A 59 0.84 -15.45 -5.91
CA ASN A 59 -0.05 -16.62 -6.04
C ASN A 59 0.62 -17.97 -5.73
N VAL A 60 1.67 -17.96 -4.90
CA VAL A 60 2.24 -19.19 -4.35
C VAL A 60 1.35 -19.67 -3.22
N THR A 61 0.76 -20.85 -3.36
CA THR A 61 -0.07 -21.50 -2.36
C THR A 61 0.72 -22.52 -1.56
N GLU A 62 0.50 -22.55 -0.26
CA GLU A 62 1.04 -23.55 0.64
C GLU A 62 -0.12 -24.40 1.15
N SER A 63 -0.11 -25.70 0.85
CA SER A 63 -1.07 -26.66 1.39
C SER A 63 -0.39 -27.59 2.37
N GLN A 64 -1.04 -27.82 3.50
CA GLN A 64 -0.62 -28.80 4.47
C GLN A 64 -0.87 -30.21 3.92
N VAL A 65 0.14 -31.05 3.84
CA VAL A 65 0.01 -32.45 3.42
C VAL A 65 -0.06 -33.31 4.67
N GLN A 66 -1.07 -34.18 4.74
CA GLN A 66 -1.19 -35.15 5.85
C GLN A 66 0.09 -35.98 5.91
N GLY A 67 0.82 -35.88 7.04
CA GLY A 67 1.93 -36.79 7.33
C GLY A 67 3.31 -36.17 7.56
N SER A 68 3.69 -35.07 7.02
CA SER A 68 4.90 -34.29 7.37
C SER A 68 5.30 -33.32 6.26
N GLY A 69 4.71 -32.16 6.22
CA GLY A 69 5.24 -31.08 5.39
C GLY A 69 4.19 -30.24 4.66
N PHE A 70 4.64 -29.09 4.19
CA PHE A 70 3.84 -28.20 3.36
C PHE A 70 4.17 -28.46 1.88
N LYS A 71 3.15 -28.70 1.07
CA LYS A 71 3.30 -28.70 -0.38
C LYS A 71 3.16 -27.25 -0.86
N VAL A 72 4.23 -26.70 -1.39
CA VAL A 72 4.24 -25.37 -1.99
C VAL A 72 4.07 -25.50 -3.48
N GLN A 73 3.03 -24.89 -4.01
CA GLN A 73 2.77 -24.86 -5.44
C GLN A 73 3.05 -23.45 -5.98
N GLY A 74 3.92 -23.35 -6.99
CA GLY A 74 4.16 -22.12 -7.73
C GLY A 74 2.98 -21.77 -8.63
N SER A 75 2.91 -20.51 -9.02
CA SER A 75 1.94 -19.99 -10.00
C SER A 75 2.57 -19.87 -11.39
N GLU A 76 1.78 -19.53 -12.40
CA GLU A 76 2.29 -19.31 -13.77
C GLU A 76 3.38 -18.22 -13.82
N CYS A 77 3.23 -17.14 -13.02
CA CYS A 77 4.18 -16.04 -12.96
C CYS A 77 5.29 -16.25 -11.90
N CYS A 78 5.14 -17.22 -10.99
CA CYS A 78 6.13 -17.54 -9.96
C CYS A 78 6.48 -19.03 -9.99
N LYS A 79 7.40 -19.42 -10.86
CA LYS A 79 7.89 -20.79 -10.98
C LYS A 79 9.03 -21.02 -10.00
N ILE A 80 8.81 -21.85 -8.99
CA ILE A 80 9.86 -22.20 -8.01
C ILE A 80 10.83 -23.17 -8.66
N PRO A 81 12.14 -22.89 -8.66
CA PRO A 81 13.15 -23.79 -9.22
C PRO A 81 13.12 -25.16 -8.56
N LYS A 82 13.37 -26.21 -9.34
CA LYS A 82 13.49 -27.57 -8.81
C LYS A 82 14.77 -27.76 -7.98
N THR A 83 15.85 -27.08 -8.36
CA THR A 83 17.12 -27.08 -7.65
C THR A 83 17.04 -26.17 -6.42
N ASN A 84 17.51 -26.65 -5.27
CA ASN A 84 17.48 -25.94 -3.98
C ASN A 84 16.08 -25.43 -3.61
N ARG A 85 15.06 -26.24 -3.88
CA ARG A 85 13.65 -25.86 -3.68
C ARG A 85 13.36 -25.38 -2.27
N GLU A 86 13.86 -26.06 -1.27
CA GLU A 86 13.67 -25.71 0.15
C GLU A 86 14.21 -24.33 0.47
N PHE A 87 15.41 -24.00 -0.02
CA PHE A 87 15.99 -22.68 0.13
C PHE A 87 15.10 -21.60 -0.47
N TRP A 88 14.58 -21.81 -1.69
CA TRP A 88 13.72 -20.82 -2.36
C TRP A 88 12.37 -20.64 -1.66
N VAL A 89 11.77 -21.74 -1.21
CA VAL A 89 10.52 -21.70 -0.43
C VAL A 89 10.72 -20.93 0.87
N ALA A 90 11.79 -21.23 1.62
CA ALA A 90 12.10 -20.53 2.86
C ALA A 90 12.37 -19.02 2.63
N LYS A 91 13.04 -18.68 1.53
CA LYS A 91 13.32 -17.30 1.16
C LYS A 91 12.05 -16.53 0.78
N ILE A 92 11.18 -17.11 -0.04
CA ILE A 92 9.90 -16.52 -0.44
C ILE A 92 9.00 -16.33 0.78
N ARG A 93 8.93 -17.31 1.69
CA ARG A 93 8.15 -17.21 2.93
C ARG A 93 8.62 -16.04 3.79
N ARG A 94 9.93 -15.91 4.00
CA ARG A 94 10.55 -14.84 4.75
C ARG A 94 10.26 -13.44 4.13
N ASN A 95 10.31 -13.34 2.81
CA ASN A 95 9.97 -12.11 2.11
C ASN A 95 8.50 -11.74 2.31
N LYS A 96 7.57 -12.70 2.14
CA LYS A 96 6.14 -12.49 2.37
C LYS A 96 5.82 -12.03 3.80
N GLU A 97 6.49 -12.61 4.78
CA GLU A 97 6.29 -12.26 6.19
C GLU A 97 6.76 -10.83 6.47
N ARG A 98 7.96 -10.50 6.02
CA ARG A 98 8.49 -9.13 6.10
C ARG A 98 7.55 -8.13 5.42
N ASP A 99 7.10 -8.40 4.20
CA ASP A 99 6.20 -7.50 3.45
C ASP A 99 4.89 -7.27 4.22
N ARG A 100 4.33 -8.31 4.84
CA ARG A 100 3.13 -8.21 5.69
C ARG A 100 3.36 -7.35 6.92
N GLU A 101 4.48 -7.52 7.60
CA GLU A 101 4.84 -6.73 8.78
C GLU A 101 5.03 -5.25 8.43
N GLU A 102 5.72 -4.97 7.34
CA GLU A 102 5.95 -3.61 6.84
C GLU A 102 4.63 -2.93 6.48
N GLN A 103 3.73 -3.63 5.79
CA GLN A 103 2.39 -3.11 5.47
C GLN A 103 1.53 -2.89 6.72
N LYS A 104 1.60 -3.78 7.73
CA LYS A 104 0.92 -3.57 9.02
C LYS A 104 1.41 -2.32 9.74
N LYS A 105 2.73 -2.10 9.77
CA LYS A 105 3.32 -0.89 10.36
C LYS A 105 2.85 0.38 9.64
N LEU A 106 2.81 0.36 8.32
CA LEU A 106 2.30 1.48 7.52
C LEU A 106 0.82 1.74 7.79
N ALA A 107 0.00 0.68 7.83
CA ALA A 107 -1.42 0.78 8.15
C ALA A 107 -1.66 1.37 9.55
N ALA A 108 -0.89 0.95 10.56
CA ALA A 108 -0.93 1.52 11.91
C ALA A 108 -0.57 3.01 11.95
N MET A 109 0.25 3.48 11.01
CA MET A 109 0.58 4.90 10.84
C MET A 109 -0.47 5.66 10.00
N GLY A 110 -1.57 5.00 9.60
CA GLY A 110 -2.62 5.57 8.76
C GLY A 110 -2.22 5.74 7.30
N TRP A 111 -1.32 4.90 6.79
CA TRP A 111 -0.95 4.85 5.38
C TRP A 111 -1.65 3.69 4.69
N HIS A 112 -2.14 3.94 3.49
CA HIS A 112 -2.65 2.90 2.60
C HIS A 112 -1.49 2.24 1.85
N CYS A 113 -1.62 0.94 1.57
CA CYS A 113 -0.62 0.19 0.81
C CYS A 113 -1.27 -0.39 -0.44
N ILE A 114 -0.66 -0.14 -1.59
CA ILE A 114 -1.03 -0.75 -2.87
C ILE A 114 0.15 -1.61 -3.31
N THR A 115 -0.09 -2.88 -3.58
CA THR A 115 0.90 -3.79 -4.16
C THR A 115 0.57 -4.02 -5.61
N VAL A 116 1.54 -3.78 -6.48
CA VAL A 116 1.46 -3.98 -7.93
C VAL A 116 2.41 -5.09 -8.32
N TRP A 117 1.92 -6.07 -9.06
CA TRP A 117 2.72 -7.21 -9.46
C TRP A 117 3.30 -7.04 -10.87
N GLU A 118 4.53 -7.51 -11.06
CA GLU A 118 5.23 -7.47 -12.34
C GLU A 118 4.39 -8.06 -13.50
N CYS A 119 3.65 -9.15 -13.27
CA CYS A 119 2.81 -9.79 -14.28
C CYS A 119 1.60 -8.96 -14.69
N GLU A 120 1.19 -7.98 -13.89
CA GLU A 120 0.11 -7.04 -14.19
C GLU A 120 0.59 -5.88 -15.07
N LEU A 121 1.90 -5.70 -15.20
CA LEU A 121 2.54 -4.63 -15.97
C LEU A 121 2.97 -5.06 -17.38
N THR A 122 2.49 -6.19 -17.85
CA THR A 122 2.69 -6.64 -19.23
C THR A 122 2.02 -5.66 -20.22
N PRO A 123 2.48 -5.58 -21.48
CA PRO A 123 1.91 -4.64 -22.47
C PRO A 123 0.40 -4.71 -22.63
N LYS A 124 -0.19 -5.88 -22.40
CA LYS A 124 -1.65 -6.10 -22.51
C LYS A 124 -2.44 -5.63 -21.30
N LYS A 125 -1.84 -5.66 -20.09
CA LYS A 125 -2.55 -5.39 -18.81
C LYS A 125 -2.15 -4.06 -18.18
N ARG A 126 -1.02 -3.49 -18.54
CA ARG A 126 -0.45 -2.32 -17.84
C ARG A 126 -1.38 -1.11 -17.81
N GLU A 127 -2.13 -0.84 -18.87
CA GLU A 127 -3.06 0.31 -18.89
C GLU A 127 -4.20 0.10 -17.92
N GLU A 128 -4.84 -1.07 -17.92
CA GLU A 128 -5.89 -1.45 -16.98
C GLU A 128 -5.38 -1.36 -15.53
N THR A 129 -4.17 -1.88 -15.27
CA THR A 129 -3.54 -1.81 -13.95
C THR A 129 -3.29 -0.36 -13.51
N LEU A 130 -2.77 0.49 -14.39
CA LEU A 130 -2.53 1.90 -14.09
C LEU A 130 -3.83 2.68 -13.85
N GLU A 131 -4.88 2.37 -14.57
CA GLU A 131 -6.21 2.95 -14.35
C GLU A 131 -6.81 2.50 -13.01
N ALA A 132 -6.69 1.22 -12.66
CA ALA A 132 -7.13 0.70 -11.37
C ALA A 132 -6.39 1.37 -10.20
N ILE A 133 -5.07 1.57 -10.32
CA ILE A 133 -4.29 2.31 -9.31
C ILE A 133 -4.78 3.75 -9.20
N ALA A 134 -4.98 4.44 -10.32
CA ALA A 134 -5.44 5.83 -10.34
C ALA A 134 -6.84 5.97 -9.72
N PHE A 135 -7.75 5.05 -10.06
CA PHE A 135 -9.08 4.99 -9.44
C PHE A 135 -9.00 4.79 -7.93
N THR A 136 -8.21 3.82 -7.47
CA THR A 136 -8.02 3.54 -6.05
C THR A 136 -7.45 4.75 -5.30
N LEU A 137 -6.45 5.42 -5.85
CA LEU A 137 -5.86 6.63 -5.26
C LEU A 137 -6.90 7.75 -5.12
N ASN A 138 -7.70 8.00 -6.15
CA ASN A 138 -8.75 9.01 -6.10
C ASN A 138 -9.84 8.64 -5.09
N HIS A 139 -10.21 7.36 -5.00
CA HIS A 139 -11.19 6.88 -4.03
C HIS A 139 -10.70 7.09 -2.58
N ILE A 140 -9.47 6.70 -2.28
CA ILE A 140 -8.84 6.92 -0.97
C ILE A 140 -8.86 8.42 -0.62
N TYR A 141 -8.47 9.27 -1.54
CA TYR A 141 -8.45 10.71 -1.32
C TYR A 141 -9.82 11.31 -1.00
N LEU A 142 -10.86 10.84 -1.68
CA LEU A 142 -12.23 11.28 -1.43
C LEU A 142 -12.74 10.79 -0.07
N GLN A 143 -12.43 9.55 0.31
CA GLN A 143 -12.78 9.00 1.62
C GLN A 143 -12.10 9.76 2.76
N ASP A 144 -10.79 9.98 2.67
CA ASP A 144 -10.03 10.72 3.68
C ASP A 144 -10.56 12.16 3.87
N ARG A 145 -11.06 12.78 2.81
CA ARG A 145 -11.68 14.11 2.91
C ARG A 145 -13.05 14.07 3.58
N ARG A 146 -13.87 13.06 3.28
CA ARG A 146 -15.18 12.90 3.93
C ARG A 146 -15.05 12.72 5.44
N CYS A 147 -14.17 11.79 5.88
CA CYS A 147 -13.92 11.59 7.30
C CYS A 147 -13.54 12.88 8.02
N LYS A 148 -12.62 13.68 7.44
CA LYS A 148 -12.21 14.96 8.03
C LYS A 148 -13.32 15.98 8.11
N THR A 149 -14.22 16.03 7.13
CA THR A 149 -15.37 16.97 7.17
C THR A 149 -16.41 16.53 8.19
N ASP A 150 -16.61 15.22 8.37
CA ASP A 150 -17.53 14.67 9.35
C ASP A 150 -17.01 14.88 10.79
N ASP A 151 -15.71 14.72 11.02
CA ASP A 151 -15.07 14.99 12.32
C ASP A 151 -15.20 16.47 12.72
N VAL A 152 -14.91 17.40 11.80
CA VAL A 152 -15.07 18.84 12.05
C VAL A 152 -16.54 19.23 12.28
N ARG A 153 -17.49 18.49 11.69
CA ARG A 153 -18.92 18.71 11.91
C ARG A 153 -19.35 18.24 13.30
N ARG A 154 -18.89 17.08 13.74
CA ARG A 154 -19.13 16.56 15.09
C ARG A 154 -18.56 17.45 16.17
N GLU A 155 -17.31 17.91 16.03
CA GLU A 155 -16.70 18.85 16.99
C GLU A 155 -17.49 20.15 17.13
N ARG A 156 -18.12 20.64 16.05
CA ARG A 156 -18.97 21.84 16.08
C ARG A 156 -20.32 21.60 16.76
N ASP A 157 -20.88 20.42 16.59
CA ASP A 157 -22.18 20.03 17.18
C ASP A 157 -22.04 19.67 18.67
N GLU A 158 -20.82 19.35 19.15
CA GLU A 158 -20.49 19.06 20.54
C GLU A 158 -20.06 20.31 21.36
N GLU A 159 -19.91 21.48 20.73
CA GLU A 159 -19.59 22.70 21.44
C GLU A 159 -20.81 23.14 22.28
N PRO A 160 -20.75 23.13 23.62
CA PRO A 160 -21.90 23.46 24.45
C PRO A 160 -22.26 24.93 24.21
N MET A 161 -23.52 25.16 23.81
CA MET A 161 -24.07 26.46 23.64
C MET A 161 -23.89 27.24 24.94
N ALA A 162 -22.97 28.21 24.95
CA ALA A 162 -22.74 29.07 26.11
C ALA A 162 -24.05 29.75 26.45
N LEU A 163 -24.60 29.43 27.63
CA LEU A 163 -25.78 30.10 28.16
C LEU A 163 -25.47 31.60 28.28
N PRO A 164 -26.34 32.47 27.81
CA PRO A 164 -26.14 33.89 27.99
C PRO A 164 -26.14 34.18 29.51
N MET A 165 -25.07 34.79 30.00
CA MET A 165 -24.96 35.29 31.36
C MET A 165 -26.16 36.25 31.61
N ALA A 166 -27.00 35.87 32.53
CA ALA A 166 -28.07 36.73 32.99
C ALA A 166 -27.46 38.05 33.52
N ALA A 167 -27.87 39.16 32.94
CA ALA A 167 -27.54 40.48 33.47
C ALA A 167 -28.15 40.61 34.89
N GLU A 168 -27.30 40.70 35.88
CA GLU A 168 -27.71 41.07 37.24
C GLU A 168 -28.16 42.55 37.15
N GLU A 169 -29.46 42.78 37.33
CA GLU A 169 -30.01 44.11 37.57
C GLU A 169 -29.52 44.60 38.93
N GLU A 170 -28.58 45.55 38.93
CA GLU A 170 -28.30 46.35 40.13
C GLU A 170 -29.52 47.22 40.42
N SER A 171 -30.28 46.80 41.43
CA SER A 171 -31.31 47.61 42.08
C SER A 171 -30.61 48.61 42.99
N CYS A 172 -30.62 49.88 42.59
CA CYS A 172 -30.34 51.01 43.51
C CYS A 172 -31.45 51.20 44.54
N PHE A 173 -31.03 51.20 45.81
CA PHE A 173 -31.63 52.05 46.87
C PHE A 173 -30.51 52.54 47.75
#